data_a79a63619baa69e0bf81dd1f429d8641
#
_entry.id   a79a63619baa69e0bf81dd1f429d8641
#
_cell.length_a   1.000
_cell.length_b   1.000
_cell.length_c   1.000
_cell.angle_alpha   90.00
_cell.angle_beta   90.00
_cell.angle_gamma   90.00
#
_symmetry.space_group_name_H-M   'P 1'
#
loop_
_entity.id
_entity.type
_entity.pdbx_description
1 polymer ?
#
loop_
_entity_poly.entity_id
_entity_poly.type
_entity_poly.pdbx_seq_one_letter_code
_entity_poly.pdbx_strand_id
1 'polypeptide(L)'
;MYIDRIVHIAYKDTKYLRIKNYELRIFTIFAAKFTKFMEIKELYQLYQQHPCITTDSRDCPKGSIFLALKGESFDGNKFAASALEKGCAYAIIDDQSVMPANDDRFILVDDCLQTFKDLAREHRRQFDIPVIGITGTNGKTTTKELVAAVLSQKYNVLYTQGNFNNDVGVPKTLFRLTKDHEIAVIEMGASHPGDIKTLAETAEPTCGLITNVGKAHLQGFGSFEGVIKTKCELYDFLRTRENGLIFINADNEHLVDQIGDEEDIWLSPYSTDPENQYTCISGEIIACDPFLKFRWREPLMTLEEEGRSTKWHKVQTQLIGSYNIDNLLAAIAVGINFGVDRKKICAALEAYTPSNNRSQMTVTEKNHLVVDAYNANPTSMQAALDNFRRMEVPHKMAILGQMGELGTESDAEHRQLVADLEASGFEEVWLVGDNFADIPCAFRKFHDVEEVKAAIREQQPEGRYILIKGSNSNKLFQLPELL
;
A
#
# COMPACT_ATOMS: atom_id res chain seq x y z
N MET A 1 19.63 -32.08 -20.92
CA MET A 1 19.38 -33.42 -21.52
C MET A 1 19.41 -33.43 -23.05
N TYR A 2 19.35 -32.30 -23.77
CA TYR A 2 19.55 -32.23 -25.23
C TYR A 2 20.99 -31.84 -25.61
N ILE A 3 21.68 -31.06 -24.79
CA ILE A 3 23.05 -30.59 -25.04
C ILE A 3 24.09 -31.72 -24.81
N ASP A 4 23.89 -32.59 -23.82
CA ASP A 4 24.81 -33.71 -23.54
C ASP A 4 24.78 -34.78 -24.62
N ARG A 5 23.69 -34.94 -25.36
CA ARG A 5 23.62 -35.87 -26.50
C ARG A 5 24.38 -35.39 -27.75
N ILE A 6 24.50 -34.08 -27.94
CA ILE A 6 25.23 -33.49 -29.07
C ILE A 6 26.74 -33.56 -28.86
N VAL A 7 27.21 -33.45 -27.63
CA VAL A 7 28.64 -33.53 -27.29
C VAL A 7 29.15 -34.98 -27.40
N HIS A 8 28.30 -36.00 -27.15
CA HIS A 8 28.70 -37.40 -27.22
C HIS A 8 28.81 -37.98 -28.63
N ILE A 9 28.16 -37.39 -29.64
CA ILE A 9 28.24 -37.78 -31.06
C ILE A 9 29.50 -37.21 -31.74
N ALA A 10 30.07 -36.12 -31.21
CA ALA A 10 31.24 -35.43 -31.79
C ALA A 10 32.59 -36.11 -31.52
N TYR A 11 32.65 -37.17 -30.68
CA TYR A 11 33.91 -37.77 -30.23
C TYR A 11 34.30 -39.06 -30.99
N LYS A 12 33.57 -39.47 -32.02
CA LYS A 12 33.82 -40.77 -32.68
C LYS A 12 34.39 -40.76 -34.09
N ASP A 13 34.68 -39.59 -34.73
CA ASP A 13 35.24 -39.63 -36.07
C ASP A 13 36.26 -38.51 -36.35
N THR A 14 37.54 -38.89 -36.35
CA THR A 14 38.71 -37.97 -36.43
C THR A 14 39.01 -37.42 -37.84
N LYS A 15 38.21 -37.72 -38.85
CA LYS A 15 38.38 -37.18 -40.22
C LYS A 15 37.55 -35.95 -40.58
N TYR A 16 36.61 -35.55 -39.75
CA TYR A 16 35.74 -34.38 -39.90
C TYR A 16 36.22 -33.11 -39.19
N LEU A 17 37.37 -33.12 -38.52
CA LEU A 17 37.82 -32.12 -37.56
C LEU A 17 38.27 -30.78 -38.15
N ARG A 18 38.49 -30.64 -39.45
CA ARG A 18 38.92 -29.33 -40.03
C ARG A 18 37.79 -28.43 -40.43
N ILE A 19 36.64 -28.95 -40.80
CA ILE A 19 35.44 -28.19 -41.12
C ILE A 19 34.71 -27.78 -39.82
N LYS A 20 34.66 -28.68 -38.85
CA LYS A 20 34.03 -28.45 -37.52
C LYS A 20 34.69 -27.35 -36.68
N ASN A 21 36.02 -27.15 -36.78
CA ASN A 21 36.68 -26.06 -36.05
C ASN A 21 36.28 -24.66 -36.54
N TYR A 22 35.88 -24.54 -37.81
CA TYR A 22 35.35 -23.24 -38.31
C TYR A 22 33.88 -23.05 -37.89
N GLU A 23 33.07 -24.09 -37.95
CA GLU A 23 31.69 -24.08 -37.51
C GLU A 23 31.58 -23.98 -35.97
N LEU A 24 32.45 -24.68 -35.20
CA LEU A 24 32.53 -24.52 -33.74
C LEU A 24 33.02 -23.10 -33.33
N ARG A 25 33.97 -22.51 -34.09
CA ARG A 25 34.35 -21.11 -33.87
C ARG A 25 33.24 -20.14 -34.25
N ILE A 26 32.49 -20.41 -35.31
CA ILE A 26 31.31 -19.63 -35.68
C ILE A 26 30.21 -19.86 -34.60
N PHE A 27 29.99 -21.09 -34.17
CA PHE A 27 29.01 -21.41 -33.10
C PHE A 27 29.45 -20.87 -31.73
N THR A 28 30.75 -20.82 -31.42
CA THR A 28 31.30 -20.21 -30.19
C THR A 28 31.27 -18.69 -30.30
N ILE A 29 31.50 -18.13 -31.51
CA ILE A 29 31.32 -16.69 -31.77
C ILE A 29 29.84 -16.31 -31.83
N PHE A 30 28.96 -17.18 -32.35
CA PHE A 30 27.50 -17.00 -32.29
C PHE A 30 26.95 -17.23 -30.89
N ALA A 31 27.44 -18.21 -30.14
CA ALA A 31 27.07 -18.42 -28.72
C ALA A 31 27.65 -17.35 -27.80
N ALA A 32 28.80 -16.76 -28.12
CA ALA A 32 29.33 -15.58 -27.42
C ALA A 32 28.62 -14.27 -27.81
N LYS A 33 27.80 -14.28 -28.87
CA LYS A 33 26.82 -13.21 -29.20
C LYS A 33 25.42 -13.48 -28.67
N PHE A 34 25.15 -14.59 -27.96
CA PHE A 34 24.02 -14.67 -27.07
C PHE A 34 24.28 -13.66 -25.95
N THR A 35 23.57 -12.57 -25.97
CA THR A 35 23.50 -11.52 -24.97
C THR A 35 23.55 -12.17 -23.58
N LYS A 36 24.72 -12.09 -22.92
CA LYS A 36 24.84 -12.47 -21.52
C LYS A 36 23.97 -11.48 -20.78
N PHE A 37 22.83 -11.91 -20.29
CA PHE A 37 22.02 -11.07 -19.39
C PHE A 37 22.91 -10.66 -18.22
N MET A 38 22.90 -9.38 -17.93
CA MET A 38 23.69 -8.83 -16.83
C MET A 38 23.09 -9.33 -15.51
N GLU A 39 23.94 -9.93 -14.66
CA GLU A 39 23.52 -10.38 -13.35
C GLU A 39 23.06 -9.20 -12.48
N ILE A 40 22.10 -9.40 -11.57
CA ILE A 40 21.55 -8.35 -10.72
C ILE A 40 22.63 -7.58 -9.92
N LYS A 41 23.70 -8.28 -9.49
CA LYS A 41 24.84 -7.66 -8.80
C LYS A 41 25.63 -6.72 -9.71
N GLU A 42 25.81 -7.08 -10.98
CA GLU A 42 26.47 -6.22 -11.98
C GLU A 42 25.62 -5.00 -12.27
N LEU A 43 24.29 -5.16 -12.43
CA LEU A 43 23.33 -4.06 -12.58
C LEU A 43 23.32 -3.14 -11.35
N TYR A 44 23.45 -3.71 -10.15
CA TYR A 44 23.48 -2.91 -8.93
C TYR A 44 24.81 -2.10 -8.82
N GLN A 45 25.95 -2.63 -9.26
CA GLN A 45 27.20 -1.86 -9.37
C GLN A 45 27.05 -0.69 -10.36
N LEU A 46 26.33 -0.89 -11.45
CA LEU A 46 26.01 0.19 -12.39
C LEU A 46 25.10 1.24 -11.73
N TYR A 47 24.06 0.80 -10.99
CA TYR A 47 23.21 1.70 -10.22
C TYR A 47 24.01 2.53 -9.20
N GLN A 48 25.01 1.95 -8.53
CA GLN A 48 25.85 2.70 -7.59
C GLN A 48 26.65 3.84 -8.26
N GLN A 49 26.98 3.69 -9.54
CA GLN A 49 27.64 4.75 -10.34
C GLN A 49 26.62 5.78 -10.87
N HIS A 50 25.38 5.37 -11.05
CA HIS A 50 24.26 6.13 -11.58
C HIS A 50 23.05 6.02 -10.65
N PRO A 51 23.09 6.62 -9.43
CA PRO A 51 22.14 6.32 -8.34
C PRO A 51 20.77 6.99 -8.53
N CYS A 52 20.24 6.94 -9.75
CA CYS A 52 18.92 7.43 -10.10
C CYS A 52 18.31 6.51 -11.18
N ILE A 53 17.18 5.89 -10.85
CA ILE A 53 16.39 5.13 -11.82
C ILE A 53 15.12 5.92 -12.14
N THR A 54 14.84 6.11 -13.41
CA THR A 54 13.56 6.64 -13.88
C THR A 54 12.80 5.61 -14.71
N THR A 55 11.49 5.55 -14.52
CA THR A 55 10.56 4.75 -15.33
C THR A 55 9.68 5.64 -16.21
N ASP A 56 9.89 6.98 -16.18
CA ASP A 56 9.15 7.96 -16.93
C ASP A 56 10.05 8.60 -17.99
N SER A 57 9.81 8.28 -19.26
CA SER A 57 10.57 8.83 -20.39
C SER A 57 10.39 10.34 -20.62
N ARG A 58 9.48 10.98 -19.89
CA ARG A 58 9.28 12.45 -19.90
C ARG A 58 10.18 13.15 -18.90
N ASP A 59 10.56 12.44 -17.83
CA ASP A 59 11.47 12.89 -16.76
C ASP A 59 12.71 12.01 -16.75
N CYS A 60 13.77 12.48 -17.43
CA CYS A 60 15.04 11.78 -17.61
C CYS A 60 16.18 12.59 -16.97
N PRO A 61 16.41 12.49 -15.68
CA PRO A 61 17.52 13.18 -15.03
C PRO A 61 18.84 12.80 -15.67
N LYS A 62 19.73 13.78 -15.86
CA LYS A 62 21.02 13.56 -16.51
C LYS A 62 21.83 12.51 -15.76
N GLY A 63 22.28 11.50 -16.46
CA GLY A 63 23.08 10.41 -15.90
C GLY A 63 22.26 9.32 -15.21
N SER A 64 20.93 9.37 -15.22
CA SER A 64 20.05 8.33 -14.67
C SER A 64 20.05 7.06 -15.51
N ILE A 65 19.49 6.00 -14.98
CA ILE A 65 19.18 4.75 -15.68
C ILE A 65 17.68 4.77 -16.01
N PHE A 66 17.34 4.72 -17.29
CA PHE A 66 15.95 4.52 -17.70
C PHE A 66 15.59 3.03 -17.66
N LEU A 67 14.48 2.68 -17.05
CA LEU A 67 13.98 1.31 -16.96
C LEU A 67 12.61 1.24 -17.68
N ALA A 68 12.57 0.45 -18.75
CA ALA A 68 11.48 0.42 -19.71
C ALA A 68 10.32 -0.48 -19.26
N LEU A 69 9.48 0.01 -18.35
CA LEU A 69 8.30 -0.73 -17.92
C LEU A 69 7.25 -0.83 -19.01
N LYS A 70 6.51 -1.93 -19.03
CA LYS A 70 5.30 -2.14 -19.82
C LYS A 70 4.07 -1.95 -18.96
N GLY A 71 3.04 -1.33 -19.49
CA GLY A 71 1.72 -1.22 -18.90
C GLY A 71 0.65 -1.66 -19.92
N GLU A 72 -0.60 -1.71 -19.50
CA GLU A 72 -1.71 -2.14 -20.36
C GLU A 72 -1.84 -1.30 -21.66
N SER A 73 -1.54 -0.01 -21.58
CA SER A 73 -1.71 0.94 -22.69
C SER A 73 -0.41 1.51 -23.25
N PHE A 74 0.75 1.14 -22.71
CA PHE A 74 2.05 1.66 -23.14
C PHE A 74 3.15 0.62 -23.05
N ASP A 75 4.21 0.81 -23.86
CA ASP A 75 5.41 0.01 -23.86
C ASP A 75 6.63 0.93 -23.75
N GLY A 76 7.30 0.88 -22.59
CA GLY A 76 8.46 1.68 -22.25
C GLY A 76 9.66 1.45 -23.17
N ASN A 77 9.80 0.25 -23.75
CA ASN A 77 10.89 -0.09 -24.65
C ASN A 77 10.98 0.87 -25.84
N LYS A 78 9.84 1.31 -26.36
CA LYS A 78 9.76 2.25 -27.49
C LYS A 78 10.35 3.64 -27.17
N PHE A 79 10.54 3.96 -25.90
CA PHE A 79 11.06 5.25 -25.45
C PHE A 79 12.53 5.18 -25.00
N ALA A 80 13.17 4.00 -25.03
CA ALA A 80 14.53 3.81 -24.53
C ALA A 80 15.55 4.70 -25.24
N ALA A 81 15.52 4.76 -26.57
CA ALA A 81 16.40 5.64 -27.36
C ALA A 81 16.19 7.12 -26.99
N SER A 82 14.92 7.58 -26.92
CA SER A 82 14.60 8.95 -26.53
C SER A 82 15.05 9.30 -25.10
N ALA A 83 14.98 8.35 -24.17
CA ALA A 83 15.46 8.55 -22.79
C ALA A 83 16.99 8.77 -22.77
N LEU A 84 17.75 8.01 -23.55
CA LEU A 84 19.19 8.21 -23.71
C LEU A 84 19.53 9.56 -24.34
N GLU A 85 18.77 9.98 -25.36
CA GLU A 85 18.93 11.30 -26.00
C GLU A 85 18.64 12.45 -25.01
N LYS A 86 17.70 12.26 -24.09
CA LYS A 86 17.36 13.25 -23.05
C LYS A 86 18.36 13.29 -21.89
N GLY A 87 19.30 12.34 -21.81
CA GLY A 87 20.39 12.41 -20.85
C GLY A 87 20.51 11.24 -19.90
N CYS A 88 19.67 10.20 -20.01
CA CYS A 88 19.92 8.94 -19.30
C CYS A 88 21.25 8.35 -19.74
N ALA A 89 22.02 7.78 -18.79
CA ALA A 89 23.28 7.12 -19.07
C ALA A 89 23.07 5.74 -19.70
N TYR A 90 22.07 5.02 -19.23
CA TYR A 90 21.71 3.66 -19.66
C TYR A 90 20.21 3.50 -19.80
N ALA A 91 19.80 2.52 -20.62
CA ALA A 91 18.42 2.08 -20.76
C ALA A 91 18.33 0.57 -20.55
N ILE A 92 17.60 0.13 -19.52
CA ILE A 92 17.27 -1.27 -19.28
C ILE A 92 15.98 -1.57 -20.05
N ILE A 93 16.04 -2.59 -20.91
CA ILE A 93 14.95 -3.00 -21.82
C ILE A 93 14.72 -4.51 -21.75
N ASP A 94 13.51 -4.96 -22.09
CA ASP A 94 13.15 -6.37 -22.22
C ASP A 94 12.61 -6.72 -23.64
N ASP A 95 12.85 -5.83 -24.62
CA ASP A 95 12.59 -6.07 -26.03
C ASP A 95 13.86 -5.88 -26.83
N GLN A 96 14.44 -6.98 -27.31
CA GLN A 96 15.65 -6.97 -28.11
C GLN A 96 15.48 -6.22 -29.43
N SER A 97 14.26 -6.11 -29.96
CA SER A 97 14.01 -5.48 -31.27
C SER A 97 14.29 -3.96 -31.30
N VAL A 98 14.26 -3.31 -30.13
CA VAL A 98 14.55 -1.87 -29.99
C VAL A 98 16.02 -1.57 -29.73
N MET A 99 16.85 -2.61 -29.54
CA MET A 99 18.27 -2.47 -29.23
C MET A 99 19.10 -2.19 -30.51
N PRO A 100 19.80 -1.06 -30.61
CA PRO A 100 20.73 -0.79 -31.70
C PRO A 100 21.92 -1.76 -31.67
N ALA A 101 22.45 -2.11 -32.85
CA ALA A 101 23.50 -3.13 -32.99
C ALA A 101 24.84 -2.79 -32.27
N ASN A 102 25.13 -1.53 -31.98
CA ASN A 102 26.39 -1.05 -31.47
C ASN A 102 26.23 0.06 -30.40
N ASP A 103 25.26 -0.04 -29.52
CA ASP A 103 25.09 0.92 -28.42
C ASP A 103 25.07 0.20 -27.08
N ASP A 104 26.22 0.17 -26.41
CA ASP A 104 26.42 -0.51 -25.12
C ASP A 104 25.64 0.13 -23.95
N ARG A 105 24.93 1.23 -24.19
CA ARG A 105 24.05 1.87 -23.19
C ARG A 105 22.71 1.16 -23.06
N PHE A 106 22.35 0.28 -24.00
CA PHE A 106 21.18 -0.55 -23.90
C PHE A 106 21.54 -1.86 -23.17
N ILE A 107 20.81 -2.15 -22.11
CA ILE A 107 20.99 -3.35 -21.30
C ILE A 107 19.72 -4.20 -21.44
N LEU A 108 19.86 -5.37 -22.06
CA LEU A 108 18.77 -6.29 -22.23
C LEU A 108 18.62 -7.17 -21.00
N VAL A 109 17.38 -7.30 -20.52
CA VAL A 109 16.97 -8.18 -19.41
C VAL A 109 15.77 -9.04 -19.82
N ASP A 110 15.45 -10.08 -19.06
CA ASP A 110 14.30 -10.95 -19.36
C ASP A 110 12.97 -10.23 -19.09
N ASP A 111 12.87 -9.46 -18.02
CA ASP A 111 11.68 -8.73 -17.57
C ASP A 111 12.12 -7.47 -16.81
N CYS A 112 11.72 -6.31 -17.32
CA CYS A 112 12.07 -5.02 -16.73
C CYS A 112 11.43 -4.82 -15.34
N LEU A 113 10.19 -5.26 -15.14
CA LEU A 113 9.51 -5.10 -13.86
C LEU A 113 10.14 -6.00 -12.77
N GLN A 114 10.45 -7.25 -13.12
CA GLN A 114 11.15 -8.15 -12.21
C GLN A 114 12.56 -7.63 -11.89
N THR A 115 13.29 -7.15 -12.90
CA THR A 115 14.61 -6.52 -12.72
C THR A 115 14.53 -5.31 -11.80
N PHE A 116 13.49 -4.49 -11.91
CA PHE A 116 13.27 -3.34 -11.03
C PHE A 116 13.08 -3.75 -9.56
N LYS A 117 12.26 -4.78 -9.33
CA LYS A 117 12.05 -5.35 -7.99
C LYS A 117 13.34 -5.95 -7.42
N ASP A 118 14.08 -6.70 -8.22
CA ASP A 118 15.31 -7.35 -7.79
C ASP A 118 16.43 -6.33 -7.48
N LEU A 119 16.57 -5.27 -8.29
CA LEU A 119 17.48 -4.17 -8.02
C LEU A 119 17.11 -3.42 -6.72
N ALA A 120 15.82 -3.18 -6.50
CA ALA A 120 15.35 -2.52 -5.29
C ALA A 120 15.59 -3.39 -4.05
N ARG A 121 15.39 -4.70 -4.16
CA ARG A 121 15.72 -5.68 -3.11
C ARG A 121 17.23 -5.70 -2.82
N GLU A 122 18.07 -5.71 -3.87
CA GLU A 122 19.52 -5.65 -3.70
C GLU A 122 19.95 -4.34 -3.03
N HIS A 123 19.33 -3.22 -3.40
CA HIS A 123 19.55 -1.94 -2.72
C HIS A 123 19.12 -1.99 -1.25
N ARG A 124 17.93 -2.52 -0.94
CA ARG A 124 17.43 -2.70 0.42
C ARG A 124 18.40 -3.50 1.30
N ARG A 125 19.03 -4.54 0.75
CA ARG A 125 19.99 -5.40 1.46
C ARG A 125 21.30 -4.72 1.87
N GLN A 126 21.58 -3.53 1.34
CA GLN A 126 22.74 -2.74 1.74
C GLN A 126 22.56 -2.02 3.09
N PHE A 127 21.35 -2.08 3.65
CA PHE A 127 21.00 -1.38 4.89
C PHE A 127 20.53 -2.39 5.93
N ASP A 128 21.28 -2.48 7.03
CA ASP A 128 20.90 -3.34 8.19
C ASP A 128 19.99 -2.54 9.14
N ILE A 129 18.78 -2.25 8.64
CA ILE A 129 17.75 -1.53 9.38
C ILE A 129 16.45 -2.33 9.45
N PRO A 130 15.64 -2.15 10.50
CA PRO A 130 14.30 -2.69 10.54
C PRO A 130 13.43 -2.16 9.39
N VAL A 131 12.64 -3.05 8.79
CA VAL A 131 11.65 -2.70 7.79
C VAL A 131 10.29 -3.23 8.24
N ILE A 132 9.32 -2.34 8.37
CA ILE A 132 7.97 -2.65 8.81
C ILE A 132 7.08 -2.75 7.58
N GLY A 133 6.53 -3.93 7.31
CA GLY A 133 5.54 -4.15 6.26
C GLY A 133 4.12 -3.88 6.77
N ILE A 134 3.34 -3.08 6.05
CA ILE A 134 1.95 -2.77 6.40
C ILE A 134 1.04 -3.10 5.24
N THR A 135 0.10 -4.02 5.45
CA THR A 135 -0.98 -4.32 4.51
C THR A 135 -2.34 -4.34 5.19
N GLY A 136 -3.39 -4.69 4.48
CA GLY A 136 -4.77 -4.81 4.96
C GLY A 136 -5.77 -4.30 3.94
N THR A 137 -7.05 -4.41 4.26
CA THR A 137 -8.12 -3.90 3.39
C THR A 137 -8.24 -2.39 3.52
N ASN A 138 -8.50 -1.89 4.70
CA ASN A 138 -8.69 -0.48 5.02
C ASN A 138 -7.64 0.01 6.01
N GLY A 139 -7.41 1.31 6.12
CA GLY A 139 -6.55 1.92 7.13
C GLY A 139 -5.04 1.84 6.87
N LYS A 140 -4.55 1.15 5.82
CA LYS A 140 -3.11 0.99 5.52
C LYS A 140 -2.33 2.32 5.54
N THR A 141 -2.78 3.28 4.75
CA THR A 141 -2.09 4.57 4.63
C THR A 141 -2.14 5.37 5.93
N THR A 142 -3.30 5.38 6.61
CA THR A 142 -3.44 6.04 7.91
C THR A 142 -2.50 5.41 8.93
N THR A 143 -2.48 4.07 9.03
CA THR A 143 -1.58 3.35 9.95
C THR A 143 -0.12 3.61 9.60
N LYS A 144 0.26 3.57 8.32
CA LYS A 144 1.62 3.88 7.85
C LYS A 144 2.04 5.28 8.28
N GLU A 145 1.18 6.28 8.13
CA GLU A 145 1.49 7.66 8.50
C GLU A 145 1.56 7.84 10.01
N LEU A 146 0.66 7.22 10.78
CA LEU A 146 0.71 7.22 12.25
C LEU A 146 1.98 6.53 12.77
N VAL A 147 2.32 5.36 12.23
CA VAL A 147 3.57 4.64 12.56
C VAL A 147 4.78 5.50 12.25
N ALA A 148 4.82 6.12 11.06
CA ALA A 148 5.91 7.01 10.68
C ALA A 148 6.02 8.22 11.60
N ALA A 149 4.89 8.87 11.96
CA ALA A 149 4.86 10.01 12.89
C ALA A 149 5.39 9.65 14.29
N VAL A 150 4.98 8.48 14.80
CA VAL A 150 5.43 7.96 16.10
C VAL A 150 6.92 7.63 16.07
N LEU A 151 7.38 6.88 15.08
CA LEU A 151 8.79 6.48 14.97
C LEU A 151 9.72 7.67 14.73
N SER A 152 9.26 8.70 14.02
CA SER A 152 10.02 9.93 13.76
C SER A 152 10.31 10.75 15.03
N GLN A 153 9.70 10.40 16.18
CA GLN A 153 10.05 10.98 17.46
C GLN A 153 11.42 10.52 17.99
N LYS A 154 11.98 9.47 17.37
CA LYS A 154 13.24 8.86 17.80
C LYS A 154 14.19 8.54 16.64
N TYR A 155 13.69 8.23 15.47
CA TYR A 155 14.43 7.71 14.33
C TYR A 155 14.29 8.58 13.09
N ASN A 156 15.27 8.50 12.17
CA ASN A 156 15.11 8.98 10.80
C ASN A 156 14.40 7.90 9.97
N VAL A 157 13.15 8.14 9.65
CA VAL A 157 12.23 7.15 9.08
C VAL A 157 12.07 7.32 7.58
N LEU A 158 12.39 6.29 6.80
CA LEU A 158 11.86 6.18 5.44
C LEU A 158 10.43 5.61 5.50
N TYR A 159 9.49 6.19 4.77
CA TYR A 159 8.16 5.59 4.61
C TYR A 159 7.58 5.78 3.22
N THR A 160 6.66 4.91 2.84
CA THR A 160 5.93 4.98 1.57
C THR A 160 5.19 6.31 1.45
N GLN A 161 5.46 7.06 0.38
CA GLN A 161 4.77 8.31 0.08
C GLN A 161 3.55 8.07 -0.80
N GLY A 162 2.50 8.85 -0.57
CA GLY A 162 1.27 8.72 -1.36
C GLY A 162 0.73 7.29 -1.35
N ASN A 163 0.48 6.76 -2.54
CA ASN A 163 -0.01 5.41 -2.80
C ASN A 163 1.02 4.50 -3.49
N PHE A 164 2.32 4.74 -3.29
CA PHE A 164 3.39 3.91 -3.88
C PHE A 164 3.51 2.56 -3.17
N ASN A 165 2.44 1.79 -3.18
CA ASN A 165 2.27 0.54 -2.45
C ASN A 165 2.12 -0.71 -3.33
N ASN A 166 2.35 -0.58 -4.64
CA ASN A 166 2.30 -1.66 -5.62
C ASN A 166 3.71 -2.08 -6.08
N ASP A 167 3.80 -2.98 -7.05
CA ASP A 167 5.01 -3.57 -7.61
C ASP A 167 5.97 -2.57 -8.30
N VAL A 168 5.51 -1.36 -8.61
CA VAL A 168 6.34 -0.23 -9.05
C VAL A 168 6.64 0.73 -7.91
N GLY A 169 5.66 0.97 -7.04
CA GLY A 169 5.75 1.94 -5.95
C GLY A 169 6.67 1.52 -4.81
N VAL A 170 6.65 0.23 -4.44
CA VAL A 170 7.53 -0.31 -3.40
C VAL A 170 9.00 -0.21 -3.82
N PRO A 171 9.43 -0.65 -5.02
CA PRO A 171 10.78 -0.39 -5.51
C PRO A 171 11.18 1.09 -5.48
N LYS A 172 10.33 2.00 -5.96
CA LYS A 172 10.59 3.45 -5.91
C LYS A 172 10.80 3.95 -4.48
N THR A 173 10.07 3.41 -3.51
CA THR A 173 10.24 3.74 -2.10
C THR A 173 11.58 3.25 -1.60
N LEU A 174 11.96 2.01 -1.90
CA LEU A 174 13.21 1.40 -1.46
C LEU A 174 14.44 2.10 -2.02
N PHE A 175 14.44 2.56 -3.28
CA PHE A 175 15.55 3.34 -3.85
C PHE A 175 15.78 4.69 -3.18
N ARG A 176 14.89 5.14 -2.32
CA ARG A 176 15.08 6.34 -1.47
C ARG A 176 15.84 6.03 -0.17
N LEU A 177 16.14 4.77 0.14
CA LEU A 177 16.97 4.40 1.27
C LEU A 177 18.36 5.03 1.13
N THR A 178 18.84 5.59 2.22
CA THR A 178 20.19 6.14 2.39
C THR A 178 20.76 5.68 3.72
N LYS A 179 22.03 5.92 3.96
CA LYS A 179 22.70 5.58 5.24
C LYS A 179 22.17 6.37 6.43
N ASP A 180 21.41 7.44 6.18
CA ASP A 180 20.86 8.26 7.24
C ASP A 180 19.57 7.65 7.81
N HIS A 181 18.88 6.78 7.05
CA HIS A 181 17.65 6.13 7.51
C HIS A 181 17.97 5.02 8.52
N GLU A 182 17.23 5.02 9.61
CA GLU A 182 17.39 4.08 10.73
C GLU A 182 16.27 3.03 10.77
N ILE A 183 15.15 3.29 10.10
CA ILE A 183 13.98 2.40 10.01
C ILE A 183 13.17 2.73 8.76
N ALA A 184 12.51 1.72 8.19
CA ALA A 184 11.63 1.91 7.04
C ALA A 184 10.22 1.38 7.29
N VAL A 185 9.19 2.07 6.77
CA VAL A 185 7.77 1.69 6.85
C VAL A 185 7.22 1.57 5.43
N ILE A 186 6.94 0.35 5.01
CA ILE A 186 6.57 0.03 3.64
C ILE A 186 5.11 -0.40 3.59
N GLU A 187 4.26 0.43 2.95
CA GLU A 187 2.87 0.08 2.66
C GLU A 187 2.81 -0.88 1.47
N MET A 188 2.02 -1.96 1.60
CA MET A 188 1.87 -3.02 0.61
C MET A 188 0.39 -3.15 0.24
N GLY A 189 0.06 -2.78 -1.00
CA GLY A 189 -1.27 -2.92 -1.59
C GLY A 189 -1.40 -4.22 -2.36
N ALA A 190 -2.62 -4.75 -2.47
CA ALA A 190 -2.90 -5.91 -3.31
C ALA A 190 -4.30 -5.84 -3.87
N SER A 191 -4.45 -6.34 -5.07
CA SER A 191 -5.70 -6.57 -5.80
C SER A 191 -5.87 -8.02 -6.27
N HIS A 192 -4.78 -8.81 -6.28
CA HIS A 192 -4.77 -10.22 -6.68
C HIS A 192 -3.96 -11.08 -5.70
N PRO A 193 -4.22 -12.41 -5.65
CA PRO A 193 -3.37 -13.35 -4.93
C PRO A 193 -1.92 -13.30 -5.43
N GLY A 194 -0.96 -13.36 -4.50
CA GLY A 194 0.48 -13.28 -4.77
C GLY A 194 1.06 -11.86 -4.77
N ASP A 195 0.21 -10.81 -4.77
CA ASP A 195 0.70 -9.42 -4.77
C ASP A 195 1.49 -9.11 -3.48
N ILE A 196 0.94 -9.44 -2.30
CA ILE A 196 1.63 -9.17 -1.04
C ILE A 196 2.92 -10.00 -0.92
N LYS A 197 2.90 -11.26 -1.35
CA LYS A 197 4.09 -12.10 -1.41
C LYS A 197 5.20 -11.42 -2.21
N THR A 198 4.90 -10.97 -3.42
CA THR A 198 5.87 -10.29 -4.30
C THR A 198 6.43 -9.01 -3.65
N LEU A 199 5.58 -8.21 -3.00
CA LEU A 199 6.01 -6.99 -2.32
C LEU A 199 6.84 -7.28 -1.07
N ALA A 200 6.47 -8.31 -0.30
CA ALA A 200 7.24 -8.76 0.86
C ALA A 200 8.62 -9.32 0.44
N GLU A 201 8.68 -10.12 -0.63
CA GLU A 201 9.94 -10.62 -1.19
C GLU A 201 10.84 -9.48 -1.72
N THR A 202 10.23 -8.36 -2.18
CA THR A 202 10.96 -7.17 -2.65
C THR A 202 11.48 -6.32 -1.50
N ALA A 203 10.65 -6.05 -0.49
CA ALA A 203 10.98 -5.16 0.63
C ALA A 203 11.73 -5.86 1.76
N GLU A 204 11.64 -7.18 1.85
CA GLU A 204 12.21 -8.02 2.92
C GLU A 204 11.92 -7.43 4.32
N PRO A 205 10.63 -7.30 4.72
CA PRO A 205 10.29 -6.77 6.04
C PRO A 205 10.82 -7.65 7.15
N THR A 206 11.21 -7.03 8.27
CA THR A 206 11.67 -7.71 9.50
C THR A 206 10.52 -7.87 10.49
N CYS A 207 9.51 -7.02 10.39
CA CYS A 207 8.26 -7.08 11.14
C CYS A 207 7.13 -6.48 10.31
N GLY A 208 5.90 -6.65 10.76
CA GLY A 208 4.77 -6.09 10.01
C GLY A 208 3.42 -6.29 10.69
N LEU A 209 2.40 -5.77 10.03
CA LEU A 209 1.02 -5.88 10.48
C LEU A 209 0.03 -5.91 9.32
N ILE A 210 -1.12 -6.48 9.58
CA ILE A 210 -2.31 -6.39 8.74
C ILE A 210 -3.32 -5.56 9.50
N THR A 211 -3.72 -4.42 8.94
CA THR A 211 -4.64 -3.49 9.63
C THR A 211 -6.01 -4.12 9.89
N ASN A 212 -6.57 -4.72 8.87
CA ASN A 212 -7.81 -5.51 8.92
C ASN A 212 -8.00 -6.29 7.62
N VAL A 213 -8.96 -7.20 7.63
CA VAL A 213 -9.51 -7.86 6.45
C VAL A 213 -10.99 -7.53 6.30
N GLY A 214 -11.42 -7.28 5.08
CA GLY A 214 -12.80 -6.88 4.76
C GLY A 214 -13.10 -7.05 3.28
N LYS A 215 -14.36 -6.88 2.91
CA LYS A 215 -14.81 -7.00 1.51
C LYS A 215 -14.25 -5.83 0.67
N ALA A 216 -13.23 -6.10 -0.12
CA ALA A 216 -12.66 -5.17 -1.10
C ALA A 216 -11.98 -5.96 -2.22
N HIS A 217 -11.92 -5.38 -3.42
CA HIS A 217 -11.29 -5.98 -4.60
C HIS A 217 -11.76 -7.43 -4.88
N LEU A 218 -13.04 -7.73 -4.58
CA LEU A 218 -13.60 -9.08 -4.69
C LEU A 218 -13.46 -9.65 -6.10
N GLN A 219 -13.48 -8.80 -7.11
CA GLN A 219 -13.26 -9.20 -8.50
C GLN A 219 -11.88 -9.83 -8.69
N GLY A 220 -10.83 -9.29 -8.06
CA GLY A 220 -9.46 -9.80 -8.19
C GLY A 220 -9.15 -10.96 -7.25
N PHE A 221 -9.69 -10.94 -6.02
CA PHE A 221 -9.45 -11.99 -5.01
C PHE A 221 -10.40 -13.19 -5.11
N GLY A 222 -11.52 -13.04 -5.84
CA GLY A 222 -12.53 -14.08 -6.04
C GLY A 222 -13.48 -14.29 -4.86
N SER A 223 -13.03 -14.13 -3.61
CA SER A 223 -13.86 -14.28 -2.40
C SER A 223 -13.27 -13.52 -1.21
N PHE A 224 -14.00 -13.45 -0.10
CA PHE A 224 -13.50 -12.89 1.15
C PHE A 224 -12.34 -13.72 1.73
N GLU A 225 -12.39 -15.05 1.62
CA GLU A 225 -11.28 -15.94 2.01
C GLU A 225 -10.04 -15.67 1.15
N GLY A 226 -10.22 -15.34 -0.14
CA GLY A 226 -9.15 -14.90 -1.02
C GLY A 226 -8.48 -13.60 -0.54
N VAL A 227 -9.26 -12.65 -0.01
CA VAL A 227 -8.73 -11.44 0.63
C VAL A 227 -7.88 -11.80 1.85
N ILE A 228 -8.41 -12.63 2.76
CA ILE A 228 -7.69 -13.05 3.98
C ILE A 228 -6.37 -13.71 3.59
N LYS A 229 -6.43 -14.73 2.75
CA LYS A 229 -5.24 -15.48 2.32
C LYS A 229 -4.18 -14.58 1.71
N THR A 230 -4.57 -13.67 0.80
CA THR A 230 -3.61 -12.76 0.17
C THR A 230 -2.98 -11.79 1.16
N LYS A 231 -3.76 -11.22 2.10
CA LYS A 231 -3.17 -10.32 3.11
C LYS A 231 -2.21 -11.08 4.03
N CYS A 232 -2.53 -12.33 4.37
CA CYS A 232 -1.70 -13.18 5.23
C CYS A 232 -0.42 -13.68 4.57
N GLU A 233 -0.22 -13.47 3.26
CA GLU A 233 1.09 -13.67 2.61
C GLU A 233 2.21 -12.83 3.28
N LEU A 234 1.87 -11.71 3.95
CA LEU A 234 2.83 -10.97 4.78
C LEU A 234 3.24 -11.78 6.02
N TYR A 235 2.28 -12.41 6.70
CA TYR A 235 2.56 -13.26 7.86
C TYR A 235 3.39 -14.49 7.45
N ASP A 236 3.05 -15.10 6.32
CA ASP A 236 3.82 -16.23 5.76
C ASP A 236 5.27 -15.84 5.48
N PHE A 237 5.49 -14.65 4.93
CA PHE A 237 6.85 -14.13 4.72
C PHE A 237 7.58 -13.92 6.05
N LEU A 238 6.94 -13.28 7.04
CA LEU A 238 7.56 -12.99 8.34
C LEU A 238 7.95 -14.26 9.11
N ARG A 239 7.18 -15.35 8.98
CA ARG A 239 7.53 -16.67 9.54
C ARG A 239 8.83 -17.24 8.98
N THR A 240 9.22 -16.84 7.79
CA THR A 240 10.52 -17.26 7.21
C THR A 240 11.71 -16.50 7.79
N ARG A 241 11.48 -15.49 8.63
CA ARG A 241 12.53 -14.65 9.22
C ARG A 241 12.89 -15.13 10.61
N GLU A 242 14.19 -15.24 10.91
CA GLU A 242 14.71 -15.74 12.20
C GLU A 242 14.12 -15.03 13.43
N ASN A 243 13.83 -13.73 13.32
CA ASN A 243 13.24 -12.92 14.38
C ASN A 243 12.03 -12.15 13.87
N GLY A 244 11.18 -12.83 13.08
CA GLY A 244 9.97 -12.22 12.54
C GLY A 244 9.02 -11.78 13.65
N LEU A 245 8.46 -10.55 13.54
CA LEU A 245 7.53 -10.00 14.53
C LEU A 245 6.25 -9.54 13.84
N ILE A 246 5.12 -9.96 14.36
CA ILE A 246 3.80 -9.51 13.92
C ILE A 246 3.15 -8.65 14.99
N PHE A 247 2.75 -7.41 14.62
CA PHE A 247 1.84 -6.61 15.41
C PHE A 247 0.41 -6.99 15.00
N ILE A 248 -0.37 -7.54 15.91
CA ILE A 248 -1.67 -8.13 15.60
C ILE A 248 -2.80 -7.47 16.36
N ASN A 249 -3.89 -7.14 15.66
CA ASN A 249 -5.15 -6.78 16.30
C ASN A 249 -5.80 -8.05 16.87
N ALA A 250 -5.79 -8.18 18.19
CA ALA A 250 -6.34 -9.34 18.89
C ALA A 250 -7.87 -9.39 18.87
N ASP A 251 -8.54 -8.31 18.45
CA ASP A 251 -9.99 -8.24 18.30
C ASP A 251 -10.45 -8.73 16.92
N ASN A 252 -9.52 -8.98 16.01
CA ASN A 252 -9.82 -9.46 14.66
C ASN A 252 -9.67 -10.98 14.59
N GLU A 253 -10.78 -11.70 14.78
CA GLU A 253 -10.83 -13.17 14.78
C GLU A 253 -10.20 -13.78 13.53
N HIS A 254 -10.47 -13.21 12.34
CA HIS A 254 -9.89 -13.70 11.08
C HIS A 254 -8.37 -13.63 11.05
N LEU A 255 -7.77 -12.60 11.67
CA LEU A 255 -6.31 -12.47 11.71
C LEU A 255 -5.71 -13.38 12.78
N VAL A 256 -6.38 -13.50 13.92
CA VAL A 256 -5.96 -14.40 15.03
C VAL A 256 -5.97 -15.84 14.55
N ASP A 257 -7.03 -16.28 13.86
CA ASP A 257 -7.14 -17.63 13.28
C ASP A 257 -6.00 -17.96 12.31
N GLN A 258 -5.44 -16.96 11.62
CA GLN A 258 -4.30 -17.16 10.70
C GLN A 258 -2.95 -17.29 11.40
N ILE A 259 -2.85 -16.89 12.67
CA ILE A 259 -1.61 -17.12 13.45
C ILE A 259 -1.52 -18.59 13.85
N GLY A 260 -2.65 -19.22 14.24
CA GLY A 260 -2.68 -20.60 14.73
C GLY A 260 -1.89 -20.78 16.02
N ASP A 261 -1.45 -22.01 16.27
CA ASP A 261 -0.67 -22.41 17.46
C ASP A 261 0.86 -22.34 17.22
N GLU A 262 1.32 -21.56 16.24
CA GLU A 262 2.73 -21.55 15.86
C GLU A 262 3.60 -20.83 16.89
N GLU A 263 4.59 -21.54 17.45
CA GLU A 263 5.57 -21.02 18.41
C GLU A 263 6.72 -20.23 17.77
N ASP A 264 6.80 -20.22 16.43
CA ASP A 264 8.00 -19.78 15.69
C ASP A 264 8.02 -18.27 15.31
N ILE A 265 7.03 -17.48 15.77
CA ILE A 265 6.97 -16.05 15.46
C ILE A 265 6.65 -15.20 16.69
N TRP A 266 7.34 -14.05 16.78
CA TRP A 266 7.05 -13.09 17.85
C TRP A 266 5.77 -12.33 17.58
N LEU A 267 4.93 -12.18 18.62
CA LEU A 267 3.68 -11.42 18.52
C LEU A 267 3.70 -10.20 19.44
N SER A 268 3.17 -9.10 18.95
CA SER A 268 2.86 -7.89 19.73
C SER A 268 1.37 -7.56 19.56
N PRO A 269 0.49 -8.23 20.33
CA PRO A 269 -0.95 -8.06 20.21
C PRO A 269 -1.42 -6.74 20.83
N TYR A 270 -2.40 -6.09 20.18
CA TYR A 270 -3.12 -4.93 20.69
C TYR A 270 -4.64 -5.15 20.60
N SER A 271 -5.41 -4.51 21.50
CA SER A 271 -6.86 -4.70 21.59
C SER A 271 -7.57 -3.43 22.06
N THR A 272 -8.81 -3.29 21.65
CA THR A 272 -9.76 -2.29 22.17
C THR A 272 -10.51 -2.80 23.40
N ASP A 273 -10.43 -4.09 23.71
CA ASP A 273 -10.95 -4.67 24.95
C ASP A 273 -9.95 -4.46 26.10
N PRO A 274 -10.27 -3.59 27.09
CA PRO A 274 -9.39 -3.33 28.22
C PRO A 274 -9.24 -4.52 29.18
N GLU A 275 -10.15 -5.49 29.12
CA GLU A 275 -10.10 -6.71 29.94
C GLU A 275 -9.24 -7.82 29.31
N ASN A 276 -8.84 -7.66 28.04
CA ASN A 276 -7.96 -8.61 27.38
C ASN A 276 -6.54 -8.52 27.96
N GLN A 277 -6.18 -9.48 28.83
CA GLN A 277 -4.90 -9.53 29.53
C GLN A 277 -3.75 -10.05 28.66
N TYR A 278 -4.04 -10.58 27.49
CA TYR A 278 -3.05 -11.17 26.56
C TYR A 278 -2.53 -10.18 25.54
N THR A 279 -2.73 -8.87 25.76
CA THR A 279 -2.29 -7.84 24.84
C THR A 279 -1.13 -7.01 25.38
N CYS A 280 -0.23 -6.59 24.51
CA CYS A 280 0.85 -5.66 24.83
C CYS A 280 0.33 -4.23 25.00
N ILE A 281 -0.70 -3.86 24.23
CA ILE A 281 -1.33 -2.54 24.25
C ILE A 281 -2.84 -2.71 24.31
N SER A 282 -3.49 -2.05 25.28
CA SER A 282 -4.94 -1.93 25.31
C SER A 282 -5.36 -0.48 25.21
N GLY A 283 -6.47 -0.23 24.52
CA GLY A 283 -7.03 1.10 24.37
C GLY A 283 -8.54 1.10 24.37
N GLU A 284 -9.14 2.21 24.76
CA GLU A 284 -10.58 2.40 24.72
C GLU A 284 -10.96 3.81 24.29
N ILE A 285 -12.05 3.93 23.58
CA ILE A 285 -12.59 5.21 23.11
C ILE A 285 -13.24 5.94 24.29
N ILE A 286 -12.90 7.22 24.46
CA ILE A 286 -13.54 8.11 25.41
C ILE A 286 -14.67 8.88 24.73
N ALA A 287 -14.42 9.39 23.51
CA ALA A 287 -15.38 10.15 22.71
C ALA A 287 -14.95 10.14 21.22
N CYS A 288 -15.90 10.37 20.32
CA CYS A 288 -15.63 10.56 18.90
C CYS A 288 -16.63 11.59 18.32
N ASP A 289 -16.50 12.87 18.69
CA ASP A 289 -17.42 13.93 18.30
C ASP A 289 -16.70 15.28 18.15
N PRO A 290 -16.32 15.70 16.94
CA PRO A 290 -16.13 14.88 15.76
C PRO A 290 -14.83 14.07 15.83
N PHE A 291 -13.85 14.48 16.64
CA PHE A 291 -12.53 13.90 16.71
C PHE A 291 -12.44 12.77 17.74
N LEU A 292 -11.70 11.74 17.38
CA LEU A 292 -11.47 10.60 18.24
C LEU A 292 -10.60 10.99 19.44
N LYS A 293 -11.14 10.77 20.62
CA LYS A 293 -10.46 10.86 21.90
C LYS A 293 -10.45 9.48 22.55
N PHE A 294 -9.29 9.02 22.95
CA PHE A 294 -9.12 7.69 23.52
C PHE A 294 -8.11 7.69 24.64
N ARG A 295 -8.00 6.58 25.34
CA ARG A 295 -6.93 6.30 26.28
C ARG A 295 -6.33 4.92 26.00
N TRP A 296 -5.05 4.74 26.33
CA TRP A 296 -4.34 3.49 26.15
C TRP A 296 -3.42 3.21 27.33
N ARG A 297 -3.06 1.95 27.51
CA ARG A 297 -2.11 1.47 28.51
C ARG A 297 -1.37 0.23 28.02
N GLU A 298 -0.30 -0.15 28.74
CA GLU A 298 0.38 -1.43 28.64
C GLU A 298 -0.16 -2.31 29.78
N PRO A 299 -0.96 -3.37 29.50
CA PRO A 299 -1.43 -4.29 30.53
C PRO A 299 -0.27 -5.04 31.18
N LEU A 300 -0.44 -5.44 32.42
CA LEU A 300 0.53 -6.27 33.14
C LEU A 300 0.46 -7.71 32.63
N MET A 301 1.19 -8.05 31.62
CA MET A 301 1.31 -9.45 31.17
C MET A 301 2.26 -10.28 32.05
N THR A 302 3.22 -9.64 32.72
CA THR A 302 4.12 -10.30 33.67
C THR A 302 4.52 -9.34 34.78
N LEU A 303 4.41 -9.81 36.01
CA LEU A 303 4.80 -9.07 37.24
C LEU A 303 6.33 -8.83 37.34
N GLU A 304 7.13 -9.33 36.42
CA GLU A 304 8.59 -9.37 36.53
C GLU A 304 9.34 -8.36 35.63
N GLU A 305 8.66 -7.61 34.74
CA GLU A 305 9.34 -6.63 33.91
C GLU A 305 9.30 -5.22 34.53
N GLU A 306 10.42 -4.81 35.13
CA GLU A 306 10.65 -3.42 35.56
C GLU A 306 10.49 -2.45 34.40
N GLY A 307 9.54 -1.53 34.49
CA GLY A 307 9.36 -0.40 33.57
C GLY A 307 8.06 -0.36 32.77
N ARG A 308 7.20 -1.35 32.82
CA ARG A 308 5.85 -1.27 32.21
C ARG A 308 4.91 -0.43 33.11
N SER A 309 4.15 0.43 32.46
CA SER A 309 3.23 1.34 33.14
C SER A 309 1.79 0.91 32.89
N THR A 310 1.08 0.53 33.94
CA THR A 310 -0.39 0.34 33.93
C THR A 310 -1.16 1.65 33.82
N LYS A 311 -0.46 2.76 33.77
CA LYS A 311 -1.07 4.08 33.74
C LYS A 311 -1.74 4.32 32.39
N TRP A 312 -2.99 4.79 32.46
CA TRP A 312 -3.70 5.26 31.29
C TRP A 312 -3.11 6.56 30.73
N HIS A 313 -2.80 6.55 29.44
CA HIS A 313 -2.41 7.71 28.66
C HIS A 313 -3.61 8.18 27.83
N LYS A 314 -4.00 9.44 27.96
CA LYS A 314 -5.09 10.04 27.18
C LYS A 314 -4.52 10.74 25.96
N VAL A 315 -5.20 10.61 24.84
CA VAL A 315 -4.83 11.22 23.55
C VAL A 315 -6.08 11.82 22.92
N GLN A 316 -5.99 13.07 22.50
CA GLN A 316 -6.99 13.76 21.69
C GLN A 316 -6.45 13.91 20.27
N THR A 317 -7.00 13.16 19.32
CA THR A 317 -6.53 13.20 17.94
C THR A 317 -7.26 14.24 17.10
N GLN A 318 -6.83 14.40 15.86
CA GLN A 318 -7.55 15.12 14.80
C GLN A 318 -8.15 14.15 13.76
N LEU A 319 -8.25 12.87 14.09
CA LEU A 319 -8.89 11.85 13.28
C LEU A 319 -10.37 11.79 13.57
N ILE A 320 -11.16 11.61 12.52
CA ILE A 320 -12.60 11.34 12.60
C ILE A 320 -12.81 9.85 12.41
N GLY A 321 -13.77 9.30 13.18
CA GLY A 321 -14.16 7.91 13.06
C GLY A 321 -13.55 7.00 14.12
N SER A 322 -14.43 6.33 14.84
CA SER A 322 -14.08 5.37 15.89
C SER A 322 -13.23 4.21 15.38
N TYR A 323 -13.39 3.82 14.11
CA TYR A 323 -12.59 2.78 13.45
C TYR A 323 -11.09 3.11 13.35
N ASN A 324 -10.68 4.35 13.60
CA ASN A 324 -9.26 4.71 13.65
C ASN A 324 -8.57 4.29 14.95
N ILE A 325 -9.29 3.81 15.95
CA ILE A 325 -8.67 3.32 17.19
C ILE A 325 -7.67 2.20 16.92
N ASP A 326 -8.02 1.25 16.05
CA ASP A 326 -7.14 0.13 15.70
C ASP A 326 -5.85 0.60 15.03
N ASN A 327 -5.95 1.60 14.13
CA ASN A 327 -4.80 2.20 13.46
C ASN A 327 -3.87 2.91 14.45
N LEU A 328 -4.45 3.56 15.47
CA LEU A 328 -3.71 4.25 16.54
C LEU A 328 -3.03 3.25 17.48
N LEU A 329 -3.74 2.18 17.89
CA LEU A 329 -3.17 1.15 18.76
C LEU A 329 -2.04 0.39 18.05
N ALA A 330 -2.18 0.10 16.76
CA ALA A 330 -1.10 -0.45 15.96
C ALA A 330 0.15 0.45 15.97
N ALA A 331 -0.03 1.76 15.77
CA ALA A 331 1.08 2.71 15.81
C ALA A 331 1.72 2.82 17.20
N ILE A 332 0.93 2.72 18.27
CA ILE A 332 1.41 2.68 19.65
C ILE A 332 2.22 1.41 19.88
N ALA A 333 1.70 0.24 19.49
CA ALA A 333 2.37 -1.05 19.65
C ALA A 333 3.74 -1.04 18.96
N VAL A 334 3.80 -0.55 17.71
CA VAL A 334 5.07 -0.33 16.99
C VAL A 334 5.98 0.62 17.76
N GLY A 335 5.48 1.79 18.17
CA GLY A 335 6.26 2.79 18.90
C GLY A 335 6.88 2.27 20.19
N ILE A 336 6.11 1.53 20.99
CA ILE A 336 6.57 0.90 22.26
C ILE A 336 7.63 -0.15 21.95
N ASN A 337 7.40 -1.03 20.96
CA ASN A 337 8.37 -2.06 20.60
C ASN A 337 9.73 -1.48 20.16
N PHE A 338 9.72 -0.35 19.43
CA PHE A 338 10.94 0.36 19.03
C PHE A 338 11.45 1.36 20.10
N GLY A 339 10.88 1.35 21.31
CA GLY A 339 11.35 2.15 22.44
C GLY A 339 11.19 3.66 22.27
N VAL A 340 10.11 4.10 21.61
CA VAL A 340 9.71 5.51 21.59
C VAL A 340 9.09 5.87 22.95
N ASP A 341 9.47 7.01 23.51
CA ASP A 341 8.90 7.47 24.80
C ASP A 341 7.38 7.68 24.72
N ARG A 342 6.65 7.22 25.74
CA ARG A 342 5.18 7.25 25.79
C ARG A 342 4.58 8.64 25.62
N LYS A 343 5.23 9.69 26.16
CA LYS A 343 4.77 11.07 26.00
C LYS A 343 4.97 11.55 24.56
N LYS A 344 6.09 11.13 23.93
CA LYS A 344 6.37 11.45 22.53
C LYS A 344 5.39 10.73 21.60
N ILE A 345 5.02 9.47 21.90
CA ILE A 345 3.97 8.76 21.17
C ILE A 345 2.65 9.55 21.24
N CYS A 346 2.20 9.91 22.44
CA CYS A 346 0.97 10.70 22.60
C CYS A 346 1.04 12.01 21.83
N ALA A 347 2.12 12.76 21.96
CA ALA A 347 2.29 14.05 21.27
C ALA A 347 2.28 13.91 19.75
N ALA A 348 2.91 12.84 19.20
CA ALA A 348 2.90 12.56 17.77
C ALA A 348 1.50 12.26 17.25
N LEU A 349 0.71 11.47 17.99
CA LEU A 349 -0.66 11.12 17.62
C LEU A 349 -1.63 12.33 17.75
N GLU A 350 -1.41 13.20 18.72
CA GLU A 350 -2.19 14.45 18.87
C GLU A 350 -1.88 15.48 17.79
N ALA A 351 -0.63 15.54 17.34
CA ALA A 351 -0.17 16.46 16.30
C ALA A 351 -0.51 15.98 14.89
N TYR A 352 -0.77 14.68 14.71
CA TYR A 352 -1.03 14.11 13.39
C TYR A 352 -2.33 14.66 12.82
N THR A 353 -2.24 15.29 11.66
CA THR A 353 -3.38 15.78 10.88
C THR A 353 -3.50 14.92 9.62
N PRO A 354 -4.65 14.27 9.39
CA PRO A 354 -4.86 13.48 8.19
C PRO A 354 -4.78 14.35 6.95
N SER A 355 -4.13 13.82 5.92
CA SER A 355 -4.03 14.42 4.58
C SER A 355 -4.60 13.44 3.55
N ASN A 356 -4.57 13.78 2.27
CA ASN A 356 -4.94 12.88 1.18
C ASN A 356 -6.42 12.42 1.17
N ASN A 357 -7.35 13.28 1.62
CA ASN A 357 -8.80 13.02 1.60
C ASN A 357 -9.22 11.71 2.31
N ARG A 358 -8.59 11.41 3.46
CA ARG A 358 -8.90 10.24 4.28
C ARG A 358 -9.38 10.69 5.65
N SER A 359 -10.67 10.53 5.91
CA SER A 359 -11.32 10.89 7.18
C SER A 359 -10.92 12.29 7.69
N GLN A 360 -10.82 13.24 6.77
CA GLN A 360 -10.36 14.60 7.02
C GLN A 360 -11.54 15.55 7.29
N MET A 361 -11.46 16.32 8.39
CA MET A 361 -12.38 17.45 8.59
C MET A 361 -11.88 18.68 7.84
N THR A 362 -12.74 19.24 7.01
CA THR A 362 -12.53 20.52 6.35
C THR A 362 -13.67 21.46 6.71
N VAL A 363 -13.37 22.61 7.27
CA VAL A 363 -14.36 23.63 7.56
C VAL A 363 -14.24 24.69 6.47
N THR A 364 -15.31 24.88 5.72
CA THR A 364 -15.45 25.95 4.72
C THR A 364 -16.18 27.14 5.32
N GLU A 365 -16.37 28.21 4.56
CA GLU A 365 -17.18 29.37 5.01
C GLU A 365 -18.64 28.98 5.28
N LYS A 366 -19.14 27.92 4.63
CA LYS A 366 -20.56 27.54 4.62
C LYS A 366 -20.86 26.23 5.31
N ASN A 367 -19.91 25.27 5.30
CA ASN A 367 -20.17 23.89 5.69
C ASN A 367 -19.03 23.27 6.50
N HIS A 368 -19.36 22.17 7.18
CA HIS A 368 -18.40 21.28 7.81
C HIS A 368 -18.32 19.98 6.99
N LEU A 369 -17.19 19.68 6.37
CA LEU A 369 -17.03 18.57 5.46
C LEU A 369 -16.21 17.43 6.12
N VAL A 370 -16.74 16.22 6.09
CA VAL A 370 -15.98 14.98 6.39
C VAL A 370 -15.60 14.37 5.05
N VAL A 371 -14.34 14.59 4.64
CA VAL A 371 -13.85 14.15 3.32
C VAL A 371 -13.13 12.83 3.45
N ASP A 372 -13.67 11.79 2.82
CA ASP A 372 -13.11 10.43 2.72
C ASP A 372 -13.28 9.89 1.28
N ALA A 373 -12.76 10.65 0.31
CA ALA A 373 -12.99 10.46 -1.12
C ALA A 373 -11.79 9.84 -1.86
N TYR A 374 -10.96 9.05 -1.17
CA TYR A 374 -9.84 8.35 -1.78
C TYR A 374 -10.23 6.97 -2.31
N ASN A 375 -10.96 6.18 -1.52
CA ASN A 375 -11.46 4.87 -1.92
C ASN A 375 -12.76 4.54 -1.17
N ALA A 376 -13.59 3.69 -1.79
CA ALA A 376 -14.81 3.19 -1.19
C ALA A 376 -14.98 1.70 -1.49
N ASN A 377 -15.25 0.93 -0.44
CA ASN A 377 -15.67 -0.47 -0.47
C ASN A 377 -16.77 -0.67 0.59
N PRO A 378 -17.52 -1.78 0.59
CA PRO A 378 -18.64 -1.98 1.51
C PRO A 378 -18.25 -1.76 2.98
N THR A 379 -17.14 -2.35 3.43
CA THR A 379 -16.68 -2.25 4.82
C THR A 379 -16.36 -0.80 5.21
N SER A 380 -15.63 -0.07 4.36
CA SER A 380 -15.25 1.31 4.65
C SER A 380 -16.43 2.28 4.52
N MET A 381 -17.39 2.01 3.63
CA MET A 381 -18.60 2.80 3.47
C MET A 381 -19.46 2.66 4.72
N GLN A 382 -19.71 1.43 5.18
CA GLN A 382 -20.47 1.16 6.39
C GLN A 382 -19.86 1.84 7.63
N ALA A 383 -18.54 1.69 7.82
CA ALA A 383 -17.85 2.31 8.94
C ALA A 383 -17.96 3.85 8.94
N ALA A 384 -17.88 4.50 7.77
CA ALA A 384 -18.04 5.94 7.65
C ALA A 384 -19.48 6.39 7.94
N LEU A 385 -20.49 5.66 7.44
CA LEU A 385 -21.90 5.94 7.69
C LEU A 385 -22.24 5.77 9.17
N ASP A 386 -21.81 4.70 9.81
CA ASP A 386 -22.05 4.44 11.23
C ASP A 386 -21.44 5.51 12.12
N ASN A 387 -20.20 5.94 11.78
CA ASN A 387 -19.59 7.05 12.48
C ASN A 387 -20.36 8.34 12.28
N PHE A 388 -20.73 8.68 11.04
CA PHE A 388 -21.44 9.91 10.74
C PHE A 388 -22.83 9.96 11.34
N ARG A 389 -23.53 8.81 11.47
CA ARG A 389 -24.81 8.68 12.21
C ARG A 389 -24.64 9.04 13.68
N ARG A 390 -23.57 8.57 14.33
CA ARG A 390 -23.31 8.75 15.78
C ARG A 390 -22.85 10.15 16.14
N MET A 391 -22.30 10.92 15.19
CA MET A 391 -21.92 12.31 15.45
C MET A 391 -23.14 13.13 15.89
N GLU A 392 -23.04 13.85 17.00
CA GLU A 392 -24.10 14.73 17.53
C GLU A 392 -24.05 16.11 16.86
N VAL A 393 -24.32 16.14 15.55
CA VAL A 393 -24.27 17.37 14.74
C VAL A 393 -25.58 17.58 13.98
N PRO A 394 -26.01 18.83 13.76
CA PRO A 394 -27.23 19.16 13.03
C PRO A 394 -27.04 19.02 11.51
N HIS A 395 -28.13 19.00 10.78
CA HIS A 395 -28.19 19.16 9.31
C HIS A 395 -27.24 18.24 8.54
N LYS A 396 -27.30 16.92 8.80
CA LYS A 396 -26.47 15.90 8.16
C LYS A 396 -26.84 15.68 6.71
N MET A 397 -25.85 15.77 5.84
CA MET A 397 -25.95 15.45 4.42
C MET A 397 -24.87 14.45 4.03
N ALA A 398 -25.16 13.57 3.06
CA ALA A 398 -24.16 12.66 2.51
C ALA A 398 -24.09 12.78 0.98
N ILE A 399 -22.86 12.87 0.44
CA ILE A 399 -22.56 12.78 -0.99
C ILE A 399 -21.70 11.53 -1.20
N LEU A 400 -22.29 10.49 -1.75
CA LEU A 400 -21.70 9.16 -1.81
C LEU A 400 -21.50 8.70 -3.25
N GLY A 401 -20.26 8.37 -3.60
CA GLY A 401 -19.92 7.80 -4.88
C GLY A 401 -20.04 6.28 -4.88
N GLN A 402 -20.21 5.73 -6.07
CA GLN A 402 -20.24 4.28 -6.26
C GLN A 402 -18.96 3.60 -5.79
N MET A 403 -19.09 2.36 -5.33
CA MET A 403 -17.97 1.51 -4.94
C MET A 403 -17.44 0.76 -6.17
N GLY A 404 -16.12 0.71 -6.33
CA GLY A 404 -15.47 0.00 -7.43
C GLY A 404 -15.06 -1.43 -7.08
N GLU A 405 -14.71 -2.21 -8.12
CA GLU A 405 -14.02 -3.51 -8.03
C GLU A 405 -14.77 -4.60 -7.24
N LEU A 406 -16.10 -4.52 -7.22
CA LEU A 406 -16.98 -5.49 -6.54
C LEU A 406 -17.38 -6.67 -7.42
N GLY A 407 -17.15 -6.59 -8.74
CA GLY A 407 -17.53 -7.65 -9.68
C GLY A 407 -19.03 -7.95 -9.62
N THR A 408 -19.38 -9.21 -9.47
CA THR A 408 -20.76 -9.69 -9.41
C THR A 408 -21.55 -9.22 -8.18
N GLU A 409 -20.86 -8.83 -7.11
CA GLU A 409 -21.48 -8.36 -5.86
C GLU A 409 -21.93 -6.89 -5.93
N SER A 410 -21.56 -6.17 -7.01
CA SER A 410 -21.76 -4.71 -7.10
C SER A 410 -23.21 -4.29 -6.91
N ASP A 411 -24.17 -4.93 -7.60
CA ASP A 411 -25.59 -4.58 -7.48
C ASP A 411 -26.14 -4.82 -6.06
N ALA A 412 -25.79 -5.97 -5.47
CA ALA A 412 -26.23 -6.32 -4.11
C ALA A 412 -25.69 -5.33 -3.06
N GLU A 413 -24.41 -5.00 -3.11
CA GLU A 413 -23.75 -4.09 -2.16
C GLU A 413 -24.26 -2.63 -2.31
N HIS A 414 -24.56 -2.17 -3.54
CA HIS A 414 -25.15 -0.85 -3.74
C HIS A 414 -26.60 -0.78 -3.29
N ARG A 415 -27.40 -1.84 -3.47
CA ARG A 415 -28.77 -1.92 -2.92
C ARG A 415 -28.76 -1.94 -1.40
N GLN A 416 -27.85 -2.68 -0.78
CA GLN A 416 -27.70 -2.70 0.67
C GLN A 416 -27.33 -1.30 1.19
N LEU A 417 -26.38 -0.61 0.54
CA LEU A 417 -26.01 0.75 0.89
C LEU A 417 -27.22 1.71 0.84
N VAL A 418 -28.03 1.63 -0.21
CA VAL A 418 -29.25 2.47 -0.33
C VAL A 418 -30.23 2.18 0.81
N ALA A 419 -30.48 0.89 1.14
CA ALA A 419 -31.33 0.51 2.25
C ALA A 419 -30.83 1.05 3.61
N ASP A 420 -29.52 0.99 3.83
CA ASP A 420 -28.89 1.54 5.05
C ASP A 420 -29.02 3.06 5.12
N LEU A 421 -28.97 3.74 3.98
CA LEU A 421 -29.16 5.18 3.89
C LEU A 421 -30.61 5.60 4.15
N GLU A 422 -31.60 4.85 3.70
CA GLU A 422 -33.03 5.09 4.01
C GLU A 422 -33.30 5.01 5.52
N ALA A 423 -32.55 4.14 6.23
CA ALA A 423 -32.61 4.01 7.68
C ALA A 423 -31.71 5.01 8.43
N SER A 424 -30.92 5.85 7.73
CA SER A 424 -29.87 6.68 8.34
C SER A 424 -30.37 7.90 9.10
N GLY A 425 -31.52 8.45 8.69
CA GLY A 425 -32.05 9.72 9.21
C GLY A 425 -31.28 10.97 8.72
N PHE A 426 -30.47 10.85 7.67
CA PHE A 426 -29.82 12.02 7.04
C PHE A 426 -30.86 12.88 6.34
N GLU A 427 -30.72 14.20 6.46
CA GLU A 427 -31.69 15.15 5.87
C GLU A 427 -31.61 15.16 4.34
N GLU A 428 -30.43 14.90 3.79
CA GLU A 428 -30.19 14.89 2.36
C GLU A 428 -29.12 13.88 1.98
N VAL A 429 -29.35 13.14 0.90
CA VAL A 429 -28.41 12.16 0.35
C VAL A 429 -28.32 12.33 -1.16
N TRP A 430 -27.09 12.46 -1.65
CA TRP A 430 -26.75 12.48 -3.07
C TRP A 430 -25.93 11.25 -3.41
N LEU A 431 -26.36 10.50 -4.43
CA LEU A 431 -25.70 9.30 -4.92
C LEU A 431 -25.06 9.60 -6.28
N VAL A 432 -23.79 9.22 -6.45
CA VAL A 432 -23.01 9.55 -7.65
C VAL A 432 -22.44 8.30 -8.29
N GLY A 433 -22.83 8.06 -9.54
CA GLY A 433 -22.37 6.92 -10.36
C GLY A 433 -23.51 6.05 -10.87
N ASP A 434 -23.25 5.38 -11.98
CA ASP A 434 -24.24 4.60 -12.72
C ASP A 434 -24.77 3.38 -11.96
N ASN A 435 -23.99 2.84 -11.02
CA ASN A 435 -24.43 1.71 -10.19
C ASN A 435 -25.65 2.02 -9.30
N PHE A 436 -26.00 3.30 -9.15
CA PHE A 436 -27.18 3.72 -8.42
C PHE A 436 -28.41 3.98 -9.32
N ALA A 437 -28.22 4.08 -10.64
CA ALA A 437 -29.23 4.56 -11.57
C ALA A 437 -30.57 3.79 -11.44
N ASP A 438 -30.50 2.46 -11.47
CA ASP A 438 -31.66 1.57 -11.46
C ASP A 438 -32.12 1.14 -10.05
N ILE A 439 -31.50 1.62 -8.98
CA ILE A 439 -31.91 1.27 -7.61
C ILE A 439 -33.03 2.24 -7.17
N PRO A 440 -34.28 1.75 -6.91
CA PRO A 440 -35.36 2.60 -6.48
C PRO A 440 -35.09 3.24 -5.13
N CYS A 441 -35.09 4.56 -5.04
CA CYS A 441 -35.00 5.33 -3.80
C CYS A 441 -35.45 6.80 -4.02
N ALA A 442 -35.70 7.54 -2.95
CA ALA A 442 -36.04 8.96 -3.00
C ALA A 442 -34.84 9.89 -3.09
N PHE A 443 -33.63 9.36 -3.03
CA PHE A 443 -32.39 10.15 -3.03
C PHE A 443 -32.10 10.74 -4.41
N ARG A 444 -31.44 11.89 -4.40
CA ARG A 444 -30.98 12.55 -5.63
C ARG A 444 -29.80 11.76 -6.21
N LYS A 445 -29.87 11.48 -7.51
CA LYS A 445 -28.85 10.70 -8.23
C LYS A 445 -28.18 11.54 -9.28
N PHE A 446 -26.89 11.30 -9.47
CA PHE A 446 -26.04 11.96 -10.43
C PHE A 446 -25.21 10.91 -11.17
N HIS A 447 -25.01 11.11 -12.46
CA HIS A 447 -24.17 10.25 -13.28
C HIS A 447 -22.68 10.37 -12.86
N ASP A 448 -22.22 11.60 -12.68
CA ASP A 448 -20.81 11.89 -12.35
C ASP A 448 -20.66 13.13 -11.47
N VAL A 449 -19.40 13.46 -11.15
CA VAL A 449 -19.04 14.62 -10.34
C VAL A 449 -19.38 15.96 -11.01
N GLU A 450 -19.42 16.03 -12.34
CA GLU A 450 -19.72 17.28 -13.05
C GLU A 450 -21.20 17.66 -12.89
N GLU A 451 -22.10 16.69 -12.88
CA GLU A 451 -23.52 16.92 -12.54
C GLU A 451 -23.68 17.38 -11.09
N VAL A 452 -22.90 16.80 -10.15
CA VAL A 452 -22.91 17.26 -8.75
C VAL A 452 -22.43 18.71 -8.65
N LYS A 453 -21.32 19.06 -9.34
CA LYS A 453 -20.82 20.45 -9.38
C LYS A 453 -21.84 21.42 -9.97
N ALA A 454 -22.57 21.01 -11.01
CA ALA A 454 -23.63 21.83 -11.59
C ALA A 454 -24.76 22.05 -10.57
N ALA A 455 -25.18 21.01 -9.86
CA ALA A 455 -26.21 21.13 -8.82
C ALA A 455 -25.77 22.03 -7.64
N ILE A 456 -24.51 21.95 -7.21
CA ILE A 456 -23.96 22.83 -6.16
C ILE A 456 -23.97 24.29 -6.64
N ARG A 457 -23.61 24.56 -7.90
CA ARG A 457 -23.64 25.92 -8.45
C ARG A 457 -25.04 26.49 -8.56
N GLU A 458 -26.04 25.65 -8.83
CA GLU A 458 -27.44 26.05 -8.90
C GLU A 458 -28.01 26.33 -7.51
N GLN A 459 -27.74 25.44 -6.55
CA GLN A 459 -28.20 25.55 -5.17
C GLN A 459 -27.14 24.99 -4.23
N GLN A 460 -26.28 25.86 -3.70
CA GLN A 460 -25.21 25.45 -2.80
C GLN A 460 -25.77 25.05 -1.43
N PRO A 461 -25.42 23.86 -0.90
CA PRO A 461 -25.71 23.52 0.49
C PRO A 461 -25.05 24.49 1.46
N GLU A 462 -25.76 24.90 2.51
CA GLU A 462 -25.25 25.83 3.53
C GLU A 462 -25.65 25.37 4.94
N GLY A 463 -24.77 25.59 5.92
CA GLY A 463 -25.00 25.26 7.32
C GLY A 463 -25.04 23.76 7.62
N ARG A 464 -24.39 22.94 6.79
CA ARG A 464 -24.50 21.48 6.88
C ARG A 464 -23.20 20.82 7.33
N TYR A 465 -23.37 19.65 7.95
CA TYR A 465 -22.32 18.64 8.06
C TYR A 465 -22.47 17.69 6.89
N ILE A 466 -21.43 17.58 6.05
CA ILE A 466 -21.48 16.82 4.79
C ILE A 466 -20.44 15.72 4.79
N LEU A 467 -20.86 14.46 4.74
CA LEU A 467 -19.99 13.31 4.48
C LEU A 467 -19.78 13.19 2.96
N ILE A 468 -18.53 13.25 2.51
CA ILE A 468 -18.15 13.06 1.11
C ILE A 468 -17.31 11.78 1.03
N LYS A 469 -17.88 10.71 0.45
CA LYS A 469 -17.17 9.44 0.32
C LYS A 469 -17.45 8.75 -1.01
N GLY A 470 -16.39 8.22 -1.64
CA GLY A 470 -16.48 7.50 -2.91
C GLY A 470 -15.14 6.95 -3.36
N SER A 471 -15.16 6.13 -4.40
CA SER A 471 -13.94 5.68 -5.07
C SER A 471 -13.22 6.87 -5.73
N ASN A 472 -11.91 6.78 -5.88
CA ASN A 472 -11.11 7.83 -6.54
C ASN A 472 -11.61 8.14 -7.97
N SER A 473 -12.13 7.13 -8.66
CA SER A 473 -12.74 7.28 -10.00
C SER A 473 -13.94 8.24 -10.03
N ASN A 474 -14.68 8.37 -8.94
CA ASN A 474 -15.79 9.31 -8.83
C ASN A 474 -15.35 10.78 -8.70
N LYS A 475 -14.06 11.03 -8.42
CA LYS A 475 -13.46 12.37 -8.30
C LYS A 475 -14.14 13.30 -7.28
N LEU A 476 -14.83 12.76 -6.28
CA LEU A 476 -15.56 13.54 -5.29
C LEU A 476 -14.63 14.43 -4.43
N PHE A 477 -13.33 14.16 -4.42
CA PHE A 477 -12.31 15.00 -3.78
C PHE A 477 -12.22 16.42 -4.38
N GLN A 478 -12.90 16.67 -5.51
CA GLN A 478 -12.98 18.01 -6.13
C GLN A 478 -14.13 18.87 -5.57
N LEU A 479 -15.04 18.30 -4.78
CA LEU A 479 -16.22 19.00 -4.27
C LEU A 479 -15.93 19.97 -3.11
N PRO A 480 -14.96 19.74 -2.21
CA PRO A 480 -14.71 20.62 -1.06
C PRO A 480 -14.47 22.07 -1.42
N GLU A 481 -13.90 22.39 -2.56
CA GLU A 481 -13.67 23.77 -3.02
C GLU A 481 -14.95 24.50 -3.45
N LEU A 482 -16.06 23.77 -3.65
CA LEU A 482 -17.34 24.32 -4.08
C LEU A 482 -18.39 24.35 -2.94
N LEU A 483 -18.12 23.68 -1.83
CA LEU A 483 -18.99 23.52 -0.68
C LEU A 483 -18.54 24.39 0.50
#